data_e9210a9a733a3b88cad5d39aa2f35afa
#
_entry.id   e9210a9a733a3b88cad5d39aa2f35afa
#
_cell.length_a   1.000
_cell.length_b   1.000
_cell.length_c   1.000
_cell.angle_alpha   90.00
_cell.angle_beta   90.00
_cell.angle_gamma   90.00
#
_symmetry.space_group_name_H-M   'P 1'
#
loop_
_entity.id
_entity.type
_entity.pdbx_description
1 polymer ?
#
loop_
_entity_poly.entity_id
_entity_poly.type
_entity_poly.pdbx_seq_one_letter_code
_entity_poly.pdbx_strand_id
1 'polypeptide(L)'
;YLLYAPALRARAVLRGYVTPCDWIHDRYRNRGLTSVCAVLMCIAMLNYLLAQLLAMGNAVEGLTGRPGSFAVGVLFLSVVIVLYETVGGMRAVAWTDTLQGIMMFVAVLILGGYLLTQHEELALLPARILELEPDKVRPPELKVCVKWLSFLCLAGLGGAMYPQGIQ
;
A
#
# COMPACT_ATOMS: atom_id res chain seq x y z
N TYR A 1 7.31 5.68 12.97
CA TYR A 1 6.32 6.76 12.88
C TYR A 1 6.26 7.59 14.17
N LEU A 2 6.07 6.96 15.31
CA LEU A 2 5.95 7.63 16.62
C LEU A 2 7.19 8.45 17.03
N LEU A 3 8.37 8.08 16.54
CA LEU A 3 9.64 8.73 16.93
C LEU A 3 9.91 10.01 16.13
N TYR A 4 9.61 10.05 14.84
CA TYR A 4 10.01 11.18 13.98
C TYR A 4 8.83 12.02 13.47
N ALA A 5 7.62 11.45 13.32
CA ALA A 5 6.49 12.17 12.77
C ALA A 5 6.09 13.41 13.62
N PRO A 6 6.04 13.35 14.96
CA PRO A 6 5.72 14.54 15.76
C PRO A 6 6.77 15.66 15.59
N ALA A 7 8.06 15.31 15.55
CA ALA A 7 9.13 16.27 15.38
C ALA A 7 9.14 16.90 13.98
N LEU A 8 8.86 16.09 12.94
CA LEU A 8 8.75 16.56 11.57
C LEU A 8 7.55 17.48 11.40
N ARG A 9 6.38 17.10 11.94
CA ARG A 9 5.15 17.91 11.90
C ARG A 9 5.33 19.24 12.60
N ALA A 10 5.94 19.27 13.79
CA ALA A 10 6.18 20.51 14.51
C ALA A 10 7.04 21.47 13.68
N ARG A 11 8.07 20.98 13.01
CA ARG A 11 8.91 21.78 12.11
C ARG A 11 8.18 22.22 10.84
N ALA A 12 7.38 21.35 10.25
CA ALA A 12 6.59 21.66 9.06
C ALA A 12 5.61 22.82 9.33
N VAL A 13 4.91 22.77 10.45
CA VAL A 13 3.99 23.84 10.86
C VAL A 13 4.72 25.16 11.12
N LEU A 14 5.87 25.11 11.81
CA LEU A 14 6.65 26.32 12.12
C LEU A 14 7.25 27.00 10.89
N ARG A 15 7.61 26.23 9.87
CA ARG A 15 8.28 26.71 8.67
C ARG A 15 7.41 26.76 7.42
N GLY A 16 6.16 26.29 7.51
CA GLY A 16 5.20 26.29 6.42
C GLY A 16 5.56 25.30 5.31
N TYR A 17 6.19 24.14 5.63
CA TYR A 17 6.49 23.13 4.64
C TYR A 17 5.20 22.47 4.15
N VAL A 18 5.06 22.35 2.84
CA VAL A 18 3.94 21.68 2.18
C VAL A 18 4.33 20.28 1.70
N THR A 19 5.59 20.11 1.32
CA THR A 19 6.11 18.86 0.78
C THR A 19 7.36 18.40 1.53
N PRO A 20 7.68 17.09 1.52
CA PRO A 20 8.96 16.60 2.04
C PRO A 20 10.18 17.24 1.34
N CYS A 21 10.02 17.67 0.08
CA CYS A 21 11.06 18.36 -0.67
C CYS A 21 11.40 19.74 -0.08
N ASP A 22 10.44 20.43 0.53
CA ASP A 22 10.69 21.73 1.20
C ASP A 22 11.62 21.55 2.39
N TRP A 23 11.44 20.48 3.16
CA TRP A 23 12.35 20.13 4.24
C TRP A 23 13.75 19.81 3.76
N ILE A 24 13.87 19.03 2.66
CA ILE A 24 15.17 18.70 2.06
C ILE A 24 15.86 19.98 1.57
N HIS A 25 15.11 20.86 0.91
CA HIS A 25 15.64 22.13 0.41
C HIS A 25 16.14 23.01 1.56
N ASP A 26 15.36 23.15 2.60
CA ASP A 26 15.74 23.98 3.77
C ASP A 26 16.96 23.41 4.51
N ARG A 27 17.04 22.08 4.61
CA ARG A 27 18.12 21.39 5.33
C ARG A 27 19.45 21.42 4.59
N TYR A 28 19.42 21.16 3.28
CA TYR A 28 20.62 20.98 2.47
C TYR A 28 20.94 22.16 1.56
N ARG A 29 19.98 23.05 1.35
CA ARG A 29 20.08 24.23 0.47
C ARG A 29 20.66 23.94 -0.91
N ASN A 30 20.42 22.74 -1.43
CA ASN A 30 20.90 22.26 -2.71
C ASN A 30 19.71 21.99 -3.64
N ARG A 31 19.57 22.81 -4.68
CA ARG A 31 18.47 22.69 -5.67
C ARG A 31 18.54 21.37 -6.45
N GLY A 32 19.75 20.92 -6.81
CA GLY A 32 19.94 19.66 -7.54
C GLY A 32 19.45 18.46 -6.73
N LEU A 33 19.83 18.38 -5.45
CA LEU A 33 19.36 17.34 -4.56
C LEU A 33 17.83 17.36 -4.40
N THR A 34 17.26 18.54 -4.22
CA THR A 34 15.80 18.72 -4.10
C THR A 34 15.08 18.24 -5.35
N SER A 35 15.59 18.60 -6.55
CA SER A 35 14.99 18.16 -7.82
C SER A 35 15.07 16.64 -8.00
N VAL A 36 16.19 16.02 -7.69
CA VAL A 36 16.33 14.56 -7.76
C VAL A 36 15.34 13.87 -6.81
N CYS A 37 15.24 14.35 -5.58
CA CYS A 37 14.28 13.81 -4.62
C CYS A 37 12.83 13.98 -5.10
N ALA A 38 12.49 15.14 -5.68
CA ALA A 38 11.14 15.37 -6.24
C ALA A 38 10.82 14.40 -7.38
N VAL A 39 11.76 14.18 -8.30
CA VAL A 39 11.59 13.21 -9.40
C VAL A 39 11.41 11.80 -8.86
N LEU A 40 12.23 11.37 -7.90
CA LEU A 40 12.11 10.05 -7.28
C LEU A 40 10.74 9.87 -6.58
N MET A 41 10.27 10.90 -5.87
CA MET A 41 8.94 10.89 -5.26
C MET A 41 7.83 10.79 -6.30
N CYS A 42 7.93 11.54 -7.41
CA CYS A 42 6.96 11.43 -8.50
C CYS A 42 6.94 10.03 -9.11
N ILE A 43 8.09 9.42 -9.35
CA ILE A 43 8.18 8.05 -9.88
C ILE A 43 7.53 7.06 -8.89
N ALA A 44 7.81 7.19 -7.60
CA ALA A 44 7.22 6.33 -6.57
C ALA A 44 5.68 6.46 -6.53
N MET A 45 5.15 7.69 -6.63
CA MET A 45 3.71 7.96 -6.67
C MET A 45 3.05 7.40 -7.94
N LEU A 46 3.71 7.54 -9.11
CA LEU A 46 3.21 6.95 -10.35
C LEU A 46 3.15 5.44 -10.28
N ASN A 47 4.19 4.80 -9.71
CA ASN A 47 4.19 3.35 -9.53
C ASN A 47 3.07 2.88 -8.58
N TYR A 48 2.82 3.63 -7.50
CA TYR A 48 1.70 3.37 -6.61
C TYR A 48 0.34 3.50 -7.33
N LEU A 49 0.16 4.56 -8.12
CA LEU A 49 -1.06 4.77 -8.92
C LEU A 49 -1.29 3.61 -9.90
N LEU A 50 -0.25 3.18 -10.61
CA LEU A 50 -0.33 2.03 -11.52
C LEU A 50 -0.78 0.76 -10.79
N ALA A 51 -0.24 0.48 -9.60
CA ALA A 51 -0.64 -0.66 -8.79
C ALA A 51 -2.13 -0.60 -8.40
N GLN A 52 -2.64 0.58 -8.05
CA GLN A 52 -4.06 0.80 -7.75
C GLN A 52 -4.96 0.55 -8.98
N LEU A 53 -4.57 1.08 -10.14
CA LEU A 53 -5.32 0.88 -11.39
C LEU A 53 -5.37 -0.60 -11.79
N LEU A 54 -4.24 -1.31 -11.66
CA LEU A 54 -4.19 -2.75 -11.92
C LEU A 54 -5.07 -3.54 -10.94
N ALA A 55 -5.05 -3.20 -9.66
CA ALA A 55 -5.91 -3.84 -8.67
C ALA A 55 -7.40 -3.64 -8.97
N MET A 56 -7.80 -2.43 -9.35
CA MET A 56 -9.18 -2.11 -9.76
C MET A 56 -9.61 -2.89 -11.00
N GLY A 57 -8.76 -2.91 -12.03
CA GLY A 57 -9.04 -3.64 -13.27
C GLY A 57 -9.24 -5.13 -13.01
N ASN A 58 -8.33 -5.74 -12.25
CA ASN A 58 -8.40 -7.16 -11.89
C ASN A 58 -9.62 -7.48 -11.01
N ALA A 59 -10.01 -6.59 -10.11
CA ALA A 59 -11.19 -6.76 -9.28
C ALA A 59 -12.47 -6.80 -10.13
N VAL A 60 -12.62 -5.87 -11.08
CA VAL A 60 -13.77 -5.84 -11.99
C VAL A 60 -13.80 -7.05 -12.91
N GLU A 61 -12.66 -7.46 -13.44
CA GLU A 61 -12.56 -8.67 -14.28
C GLU A 61 -12.89 -9.94 -13.48
N GLY A 62 -12.38 -10.05 -12.26
CA GLY A 62 -12.69 -11.16 -11.36
C GLY A 62 -14.18 -11.25 -10.97
N LEU A 63 -14.83 -10.10 -10.72
CA LEU A 63 -16.25 -10.05 -10.36
C LEU A 63 -17.18 -10.32 -11.54
N THR A 64 -16.82 -9.85 -12.74
CA THR A 64 -17.67 -9.99 -13.94
C THR A 64 -17.43 -11.31 -14.68
N GLY A 65 -16.27 -11.93 -14.50
CA GLY A 65 -15.85 -13.12 -15.24
C GLY A 65 -15.73 -12.89 -16.77
N ARG A 66 -15.72 -11.64 -17.23
CA ARG A 66 -15.70 -11.30 -18.66
C ARG A 66 -14.30 -10.84 -19.07
N PRO A 67 -13.65 -11.50 -20.03
CA PRO A 67 -12.40 -11.03 -20.59
C PRO A 67 -12.60 -9.64 -21.23
N GLY A 68 -11.74 -8.69 -20.91
CA GLY A 68 -11.82 -7.31 -21.43
C GLY A 68 -12.55 -6.31 -20.52
N SER A 69 -13.23 -6.74 -19.46
CA SER A 69 -13.83 -5.83 -18.48
C SER A 69 -12.78 -5.09 -17.63
N PHE A 70 -11.53 -5.52 -17.66
CA PHE A 70 -10.39 -4.85 -17.03
C PHE A 70 -10.29 -3.37 -17.43
N ALA A 71 -10.23 -3.09 -18.73
CA ALA A 71 -10.09 -1.72 -19.23
C ALA A 71 -11.29 -0.84 -18.87
N VAL A 72 -12.50 -1.41 -18.95
CA VAL A 72 -13.73 -0.72 -18.55
C VAL A 72 -13.72 -0.41 -17.05
N GLY A 73 -13.30 -1.36 -16.23
CA GLY A 73 -13.16 -1.20 -14.77
C GLY A 73 -12.17 -0.09 -14.43
N VAL A 74 -10.97 -0.13 -15.03
CA VAL A 74 -9.94 0.90 -14.83
C VAL A 74 -10.46 2.28 -15.21
N LEU A 75 -11.04 2.43 -16.40
CA LEU A 75 -11.56 3.70 -16.90
C LEU A 75 -12.67 4.26 -16.00
N PHE A 76 -13.68 3.44 -15.73
CA PHE A 76 -14.83 3.85 -14.92
C PHE A 76 -14.40 4.28 -13.51
N LEU A 77 -13.62 3.44 -12.81
CA LEU A 77 -13.17 3.74 -11.44
C LEU A 77 -12.21 4.93 -11.41
N SER A 78 -11.34 5.09 -12.41
CA SER A 78 -10.47 6.27 -12.52
C SER A 78 -11.26 7.57 -12.65
N VAL A 79 -12.30 7.58 -13.48
CA VAL A 79 -13.18 8.75 -13.62
C VAL A 79 -13.89 9.05 -12.29
N VAL A 80 -14.43 8.05 -11.62
CA VAL A 80 -15.09 8.21 -10.31
C VAL A 80 -14.12 8.79 -9.29
N ILE A 81 -12.88 8.26 -9.21
CA ILE A 81 -11.85 8.75 -8.29
C ILE A 81 -11.52 10.21 -8.57
N VAL A 82 -11.23 10.56 -9.83
CA VAL A 82 -10.89 11.93 -10.21
C VAL A 82 -12.04 12.90 -9.89
N LEU A 83 -13.28 12.49 -10.13
CA LEU A 83 -14.45 13.31 -9.81
C LEU A 83 -14.58 13.55 -8.31
N TYR A 84 -14.53 12.50 -7.47
CA TYR A 84 -14.70 12.72 -6.03
C TYR A 84 -13.50 13.43 -5.39
N GLU A 85 -12.28 13.22 -5.89
CA GLU A 85 -11.09 13.93 -5.42
C GLU A 85 -11.11 15.41 -5.76
N THR A 86 -11.54 15.75 -6.98
CA THR A 86 -11.63 17.16 -7.40
C THR A 86 -12.74 17.92 -6.67
N VAL A 87 -13.86 17.28 -6.40
CA VAL A 87 -14.99 17.91 -5.69
C VAL A 87 -14.78 17.91 -4.18
N GLY A 88 -14.28 16.82 -3.62
CA GLY A 88 -14.17 16.63 -2.16
C GLY A 88 -12.82 17.03 -1.57
N GLY A 89 -11.79 17.15 -2.40
CA GLY A 89 -10.43 17.49 -1.98
C GLY A 89 -9.82 16.48 -1.00
N MET A 90 -8.69 16.83 -0.40
CA MET A 90 -7.93 15.96 0.54
C MET A 90 -8.77 15.44 1.71
N ARG A 91 -9.78 16.19 2.13
CA ARG A 91 -10.63 15.78 3.25
C ARG A 91 -11.53 14.59 2.88
N ALA A 92 -12.06 14.57 1.67
CA ALA A 92 -12.86 13.45 1.17
C ALA A 92 -11.99 12.20 0.99
N VAL A 93 -10.78 12.35 0.45
CA VAL A 93 -9.82 11.25 0.32
C VAL A 93 -9.52 10.63 1.68
N ALA A 94 -9.20 11.43 2.70
CA ALA A 94 -8.92 10.92 4.04
C ALA A 94 -10.10 10.15 4.66
N TRP A 95 -11.33 10.57 4.40
CA TRP A 95 -12.53 9.86 4.86
C TRP A 95 -12.74 8.53 4.11
N THR A 96 -12.56 8.52 2.80
CA THR A 96 -12.68 7.28 1.99
C THR A 96 -11.60 6.27 2.37
N ASP A 97 -10.37 6.72 2.58
CA ASP A 97 -9.26 5.87 3.03
C ASP A 97 -9.53 5.26 4.42
N THR A 98 -10.07 6.07 5.33
CA THR A 98 -10.46 5.59 6.67
C THR A 98 -11.55 4.53 6.59
N LEU A 99 -12.60 4.78 5.79
CA LEU A 99 -13.69 3.82 5.59
C LEU A 99 -13.18 2.53 4.96
N GLN A 100 -12.32 2.62 3.95
CA GLN A 100 -11.70 1.49 3.29
C GLN A 100 -10.82 0.68 4.27
N GLY A 101 -10.06 1.34 5.12
CA GLY A 101 -9.26 0.71 6.17
C GLY A 101 -10.13 -0.07 7.16
N ILE A 102 -11.25 0.51 7.60
CA ILE A 102 -12.23 -0.17 8.48
C ILE A 102 -12.83 -1.38 7.78
N MET A 103 -13.27 -1.24 6.52
CA MET A 103 -13.83 -2.36 5.74
C MET A 103 -12.82 -3.49 5.57
N MET A 104 -11.57 -3.19 5.27
CA MET A 104 -10.49 -4.19 5.19
C MET A 104 -10.30 -4.92 6.52
N PHE A 105 -10.27 -4.17 7.62
CA PHE A 105 -10.11 -4.75 8.95
C PHE A 105 -11.27 -5.69 9.30
N VAL A 106 -12.50 -5.27 9.04
CA VAL A 106 -13.70 -6.09 9.25
C VAL A 106 -13.66 -7.34 8.35
N ALA A 107 -13.29 -7.21 7.08
CA ALA A 107 -13.16 -8.34 6.16
C ALA A 107 -12.13 -9.37 6.64
N VAL A 108 -10.99 -8.93 7.14
CA VAL A 108 -9.96 -9.82 7.72
C VAL A 108 -10.47 -10.52 8.98
N LEU A 109 -11.21 -9.81 9.84
CA LEU A 109 -11.83 -10.43 11.04
C LEU A 109 -12.88 -11.49 10.68
N ILE A 110 -13.73 -11.20 9.69
CA ILE A 110 -14.75 -12.15 9.20
C ILE A 110 -14.06 -13.39 8.60
N LEU A 111 -13.06 -13.17 7.74
CA LEU A 111 -12.32 -14.27 7.13
C LEU A 111 -11.59 -15.10 8.19
N GLY A 112 -10.91 -14.45 9.13
CA GLY A 112 -10.23 -15.10 10.25
C GLY A 112 -11.21 -15.90 11.12
N GLY A 113 -12.36 -15.31 11.45
CA GLY A 113 -13.43 -15.99 12.19
C GLY A 113 -13.96 -17.21 11.43
N TYR A 114 -14.23 -17.08 10.14
CA TYR A 114 -14.63 -18.20 9.29
C TYR A 114 -13.59 -19.32 9.26
N LEU A 115 -12.32 -18.98 9.07
CA LEU A 115 -11.24 -19.97 9.10
C LEU A 115 -11.14 -20.69 10.45
N LEU A 116 -11.36 -19.97 11.56
CA LEU A 116 -11.35 -20.59 12.89
C LEU A 116 -12.52 -21.56 13.10
N THR A 117 -13.65 -21.40 12.41
CA THR A 117 -14.76 -22.37 12.45
C THR A 117 -14.44 -23.64 11.67
N GLN A 118 -13.47 -23.60 10.75
CA GLN A 118 -13.01 -24.74 9.94
C GLN A 118 -11.73 -25.38 10.51
N HIS A 119 -11.54 -25.33 11.84
CA HIS A 119 -10.28 -25.73 12.46
C HIS A 119 -9.89 -27.19 12.24
N GLU A 120 -10.83 -28.11 12.04
CA GLU A 120 -10.50 -29.50 11.72
C GLU A 120 -9.82 -29.63 10.33
N GLU A 121 -10.34 -28.93 9.32
CA GLU A 121 -9.73 -28.89 7.99
C GLU A 121 -8.39 -28.14 8.00
N LEU A 122 -8.28 -27.05 8.76
CA LEU A 122 -7.04 -26.30 8.92
C LEU A 122 -5.95 -27.11 9.60
N ALA A 123 -6.27 -27.95 10.59
CA ALA A 123 -5.33 -28.84 11.26
C ALA A 123 -4.77 -29.91 10.31
N LEU A 124 -5.54 -30.31 9.31
CA LEU A 124 -5.12 -31.27 8.28
C LEU A 124 -4.40 -30.65 7.09
N LEU A 125 -4.46 -29.32 6.93
CA LEU A 125 -3.82 -28.60 5.83
C LEU A 125 -2.30 -28.86 5.71
N PRO A 126 -1.50 -28.82 6.79
CA PRO A 126 -0.08 -29.10 6.70
C PRO A 126 0.21 -30.52 6.18
N ALA A 127 -0.58 -31.52 6.60
CA ALA A 127 -0.45 -32.90 6.14
C ALA A 127 -0.81 -33.03 4.66
N ARG A 128 -1.91 -32.40 4.22
CA ARG A 128 -2.30 -32.37 2.80
C ARG A 128 -1.29 -31.66 1.91
N ILE A 129 -0.74 -30.53 2.38
CA ILE A 129 0.30 -29.80 1.62
C ILE A 129 1.56 -30.66 1.51
N LEU A 130 1.93 -31.36 2.59
CA LEU A 130 3.08 -32.26 2.57
C LEU A 130 2.92 -33.41 1.56
N GLU A 131 1.70 -33.93 1.38
CA GLU A 131 1.40 -34.98 0.39
C GLU A 131 1.37 -34.45 -1.05
N LEU A 132 0.77 -33.27 -1.27
CA LEU A 132 0.55 -32.72 -2.61
C LEU A 132 1.78 -31.96 -3.13
N GLU A 133 2.44 -31.20 -2.28
CA GLU A 133 3.57 -30.34 -2.63
C GLU A 133 4.62 -30.32 -1.51
N PRO A 134 5.43 -31.39 -1.36
CA PRO A 134 6.40 -31.52 -0.28
C PRO A 134 7.45 -30.40 -0.26
N ASP A 135 7.72 -29.78 -1.41
CA ASP A 135 8.69 -28.68 -1.51
C ASP A 135 8.20 -27.37 -0.86
N LYS A 136 6.90 -27.17 -0.72
CA LYS A 136 6.33 -26.00 -0.03
C LYS A 136 6.46 -26.07 1.50
N VAL A 137 6.61 -27.27 2.05
CA VAL A 137 6.72 -27.49 3.51
C VAL A 137 8.18 -27.51 3.97
N ARG A 138 9.12 -27.65 3.04
CA ARG A 138 10.55 -27.59 3.37
C ARG A 138 10.94 -26.18 3.85
N PRO A 139 11.85 -26.10 4.85
CA PRO A 139 12.37 -24.79 5.25
C PRO A 139 13.01 -24.12 4.02
N PRO A 140 12.71 -22.84 3.79
CA PRO A 140 13.22 -22.13 2.63
C PRO A 140 14.74 -21.98 2.71
N GLU A 141 15.40 -21.98 1.55
CA GLU A 141 16.84 -21.71 1.47
C GLU A 141 17.18 -20.34 2.13
N LEU A 142 18.39 -20.22 2.67
CA LEU A 142 18.86 -19.00 3.33
C LEU A 142 18.67 -17.75 2.43
N LYS A 143 18.88 -17.89 1.12
CA LYS A 143 18.63 -16.79 0.14
C LYS A 143 17.19 -16.32 0.15
N VAL A 144 16.24 -17.23 0.27
CA VAL A 144 14.80 -16.92 0.32
C VAL A 144 14.46 -16.26 1.65
N CYS A 145 15.02 -16.73 2.75
CA CYS A 145 14.86 -16.11 4.07
C CYS A 145 15.37 -14.67 4.10
N VAL A 146 16.57 -14.43 3.54
CA VAL A 146 17.16 -13.08 3.46
C VAL A 146 16.30 -12.17 2.57
N LYS A 147 15.82 -12.68 1.44
CA LYS A 147 14.90 -11.93 0.55
C LYS A 147 13.60 -11.57 1.26
N TRP A 148 13.01 -12.50 2.01
CA TRP A 148 11.82 -12.27 2.82
C TRP A 148 12.06 -11.21 3.91
N LEU A 149 13.15 -11.34 4.64
CA LEU A 149 13.52 -10.37 5.67
C LEU A 149 13.76 -8.98 5.08
N SER A 150 14.45 -8.90 3.93
CA SER A 150 14.65 -7.64 3.21
C SER A 150 13.34 -7.03 2.76
N PHE A 151 12.38 -7.85 2.30
CA PHE A 151 11.05 -7.39 1.91
C PHE A 151 10.24 -6.88 3.11
N LEU A 152 10.29 -7.59 4.24
CA LEU A 152 9.63 -7.14 5.49
C LEU A 152 10.22 -5.81 5.99
N CYS A 153 11.55 -5.68 5.96
CA CYS A 153 12.21 -4.43 6.32
C CYS A 153 11.82 -3.30 5.36
N LEU A 154 11.81 -3.58 4.05
CA LEU A 154 11.41 -2.61 3.03
C LEU A 154 9.95 -2.18 3.20
N ALA A 155 9.04 -3.13 3.40
CA ALA A 155 7.62 -2.84 3.60
C ALA A 155 7.38 -2.05 4.90
N GLY A 156 8.01 -2.45 6.00
CA GLY A 156 7.88 -1.77 7.29
C GLY A 156 8.46 -0.37 7.32
N LEU A 157 9.68 -0.19 6.82
CA LEU A 157 10.33 1.11 6.75
C LEU A 157 9.76 1.97 5.62
N GLY A 158 9.48 1.38 4.47
CA GLY A 158 8.92 2.05 3.31
C GLY A 158 7.55 2.66 3.60
N GLY A 159 6.66 1.93 4.27
CA GLY A 159 5.36 2.44 4.69
C GLY A 159 5.44 3.65 5.63
N ALA A 160 6.48 3.69 6.49
CA ALA A 160 6.72 4.82 7.37
C ALA A 160 7.31 6.05 6.66
N MET A 161 8.02 5.84 5.55
CA MET A 161 8.68 6.90 4.78
C MET A 161 7.89 7.33 3.53
N TYR A 162 6.72 6.77 3.32
CA TYR A 162 5.90 7.10 2.16
C TYR A 162 5.46 8.56 2.22
N PRO A 163 5.58 9.34 1.12
CA PRO A 163 5.27 10.77 1.13
C PRO A 163 3.87 11.09 1.61
N GLN A 164 2.89 10.24 1.32
CA GLN A 164 1.50 10.38 1.80
C GLN A 164 1.37 10.24 3.32
N GLY A 165 2.25 9.48 3.97
CA GLY A 165 2.24 9.34 5.43
C GLY A 165 2.96 10.46 6.17
N ILE A 166 3.64 11.36 5.45
CA ILE A 166 4.42 12.47 6.00
C ILE A 166 3.66 13.80 5.86
N GLN A 167 2.71 13.88 4.93
CA GLN A 167 1.79 15.02 4.77
C GLN A 167 0.69 15.00 5.85
#